data_96466aa23cc3afdbac35e31cc662f8b0
#
_entry.id   96466aa23cc3afdbac35e31cc662f8b0
#
_cell.length_a   1.000
_cell.length_b   1.000
_cell.length_c   1.000
_cell.angle_alpha   90.00
_cell.angle_beta   90.00
_cell.angle_gamma   90.00
#
_symmetry.space_group_name_H-M   'P 1'
#
loop_
_entity.id
_entity.type
_entity.pdbx_description
1 polymer ?
#
loop_
_entity_poly.entity_id
_entity_poly.type
_entity_poly.pdbx_seq_one_letter_code
_entity_poly.pdbx_strand_id
1 'polypeptide(L)'
;MNARPWRRGVGAILTVLLLAMAGGAAAQTAPSGSLQARYDAAFQETLRDPGNLDSLFRFAGLAIESGDLEGAISALERMLIINPDQPRVRLELGVLYFRLGSYQAARSYLEAVLASSALTPEMRGRAEEFLAETRKRLDPSYFAGEAFLGFRYQSNANLGPSNGNVLLFGAPANLNQSATGTADWGIVSTLQAIHRYDLGTQDRAALETQFAGYANRQFQLGTTDVSQIQLTTGPRFQVFSGTFEDVTLKPFLTVGYVWLYDTPYYGAYGGGLEGTVLLANGLRNVSTFSTQQQDHPNTWYLPANNQYSGTAYIGTTTFEYTVNPMLSLFANGLASRFQASFTPAQGYMLWALGGGMAFRFADPLFGSQHPWSLGVVYTQQWWNYDAADPTVDPTTIRTQLDSIVSVTLSVPFDERTTMRLSAGRFARGSNLPNYAFDNTTTMLGVSWRF
;
A
#
# COMPACT_ATOMS: atom_id res chain seq x y z
N MET A 1 -16.33 10.49 33.31
CA MET A 1 -15.18 9.90 34.04
C MET A 1 -14.12 9.53 33.02
N ASN A 2 -13.08 10.33 33.01
CA ASN A 2 -11.69 10.13 32.65
C ASN A 2 -11.29 8.96 31.74
N ALA A 3 -10.74 9.27 30.57
CA ALA A 3 -9.50 8.65 30.16
C ALA A 3 -8.78 9.48 29.07
N ARG A 4 -7.53 9.67 29.27
CA ARG A 4 -6.58 10.52 28.56
C ARG A 4 -5.82 9.78 27.44
N PRO A 5 -5.07 10.50 26.59
CA PRO A 5 -4.63 10.09 25.27
C PRO A 5 -3.23 9.46 25.25
N TRP A 6 -2.95 8.69 24.21
CA TRP A 6 -1.62 8.17 23.92
C TRP A 6 -0.89 9.03 22.86
N ARG A 7 -0.06 9.93 23.41
CA ARG A 7 1.11 10.47 22.71
C ARG A 7 2.34 9.90 23.40
N ARG A 8 3.16 9.13 22.69
CA ARG A 8 4.60 8.82 22.93
C ARG A 8 5.06 7.99 21.73
N GLY A 9 6.21 8.19 21.12
CA GLY A 9 7.33 9.06 21.43
C GLY A 9 8.35 8.89 20.30
N VAL A 10 8.95 9.99 19.96
CA VAL A 10 10.26 10.00 19.33
C VAL A 10 11.11 10.90 20.21
N GLY A 11 11.97 10.28 20.95
CA GLY A 11 12.92 10.99 21.78
C GLY A 11 13.83 10.01 22.50
N ALA A 12 14.98 9.81 21.93
CA ALA A 12 16.22 9.50 22.67
C ALA A 12 17.32 9.37 21.64
N ILE A 13 18.26 10.31 21.70
CA ILE A 13 19.71 10.07 21.73
C ILE A 13 20.33 11.47 21.84
N LEU A 14 20.79 11.82 23.02
CA LEU A 14 21.97 12.63 23.25
C LEU A 14 22.37 12.53 24.74
N THR A 15 23.23 11.58 25.04
CA THR A 15 24.00 11.58 26.26
C THR A 15 25.43 11.93 25.85
N VAL A 16 25.90 13.11 26.23
CA VAL A 16 27.30 13.52 26.06
C VAL A 16 27.91 13.83 27.41
N LEU A 17 29.02 13.18 27.65
CA LEU A 17 29.99 13.35 28.71
C LEU A 17 30.16 14.79 29.21
N LEU A 18 30.14 14.94 30.53
CA LEU A 18 30.72 16.08 31.26
C LEU A 18 31.98 15.60 31.97
N LEU A 19 33.12 16.07 31.56
CA LEU A 19 34.35 16.06 32.36
C LEU A 19 34.61 17.49 32.88
N ALA A 20 34.75 17.54 34.19
CA ALA A 20 35.03 18.76 34.95
C ALA A 20 36.43 19.34 34.65
N MET A 21 36.50 20.67 34.51
CA MET A 21 37.69 21.44 34.88
C MET A 21 37.24 22.67 35.69
N ALA A 22 37.70 22.73 36.91
CA ALA A 22 37.55 23.87 37.80
C ALA A 22 38.45 25.00 37.37
N GLY A 23 37.87 26.17 37.15
CA GLY A 23 38.60 27.44 36.96
C GLY A 23 37.67 28.56 37.32
N GLY A 24 37.89 29.19 38.50
CA GLY A 24 37.04 30.28 38.98
C GLY A 24 37.13 31.53 38.12
N ALA A 25 35.97 31.96 37.62
CA ALA A 25 35.69 33.29 37.13
C ALA A 25 34.29 33.68 37.63
N ALA A 26 34.16 34.90 38.13
CA ALA A 26 32.96 35.44 38.72
C ALA A 26 31.71 35.18 37.85
N ALA A 27 30.82 34.32 38.33
CA ALA A 27 29.55 34.04 37.72
C ALA A 27 28.66 35.27 37.86
N GLN A 28 28.38 35.93 36.75
CA GLN A 28 27.12 36.69 36.63
C GLN A 28 26.01 35.70 36.75
N THR A 29 25.23 35.76 37.85
CA THR A 29 24.07 34.97 38.12
C THR A 29 23.02 35.15 36.98
N ALA A 30 22.99 34.20 36.06
CA ALA A 30 21.85 34.07 35.14
C ALA A 30 20.57 33.78 35.96
N PRO A 31 19.41 34.34 35.64
CA PRO A 31 18.19 34.14 36.39
C PRO A 31 17.81 32.67 36.37
N SER A 32 17.87 32.01 37.50
CA SER A 32 17.46 30.62 37.75
C SER A 32 15.92 30.55 37.89
N GLY A 33 15.21 30.87 36.82
CA GLY A 33 13.75 30.68 36.74
C GLY A 33 13.42 29.43 35.91
N SER A 34 12.30 28.78 36.22
CA SER A 34 11.76 27.73 35.34
C SER A 34 11.58 28.29 33.91
N LEU A 35 11.59 27.43 32.88
CA LEU A 35 11.37 27.88 31.48
C LEU A 35 10.12 28.77 31.36
N GLN A 36 9.06 28.43 32.08
CA GLN A 36 7.82 29.22 32.11
C GLN A 36 8.04 30.64 32.68
N ALA A 37 8.79 30.77 33.78
CA ALA A 37 9.07 32.10 34.35
C ALA A 37 9.93 32.97 33.41
N ARG A 38 10.87 32.35 32.68
CA ARG A 38 11.66 33.05 31.65
C ARG A 38 10.82 33.47 30.45
N TYR A 39 9.92 32.59 30.02
CA TYR A 39 8.95 32.90 28.96
C TYR A 39 8.04 34.06 29.33
N ASP A 40 7.40 34.03 30.54
CA ASP A 40 6.50 35.07 31.01
C ASP A 40 7.23 36.40 31.14
N ALA A 41 8.46 36.42 31.66
CA ALA A 41 9.24 37.63 31.80
C ALA A 41 9.60 38.23 30.42
N ALA A 42 10.01 37.38 29.45
CA ALA A 42 10.33 37.83 28.10
C ALA A 42 9.06 38.35 27.37
N PHE A 43 7.90 37.74 27.58
CA PHE A 43 6.62 38.21 27.05
C PHE A 43 6.26 39.59 27.60
N GLN A 44 6.40 39.79 28.91
CA GLN A 44 6.13 41.12 29.53
C GLN A 44 7.11 42.18 29.01
N GLU A 45 8.35 41.82 28.71
CA GLU A 45 9.31 42.76 28.13
C GLU A 45 8.89 43.21 26.72
N THR A 46 8.35 42.31 25.89
CA THR A 46 7.84 42.67 24.55
C THR A 46 6.59 43.57 24.60
N LEU A 47 5.84 43.52 25.68
CA LEU A 47 4.70 44.42 25.89
C LEU A 47 5.13 45.83 26.31
N ARG A 48 6.25 45.94 27.07
CA ARG A 48 6.77 47.23 27.55
C ARG A 48 7.45 48.03 26.43
N ASP A 49 8.21 47.34 25.61
CA ASP A 49 8.91 47.89 24.45
C ASP A 49 8.66 47.08 23.18
N PRO A 50 7.52 47.34 22.53
CA PRO A 50 7.06 46.59 21.38
C PRO A 50 7.93 46.71 20.13
N GLY A 51 8.81 47.70 20.08
CA GLY A 51 9.73 47.94 18.95
C GLY A 51 11.12 47.32 19.11
N ASN A 52 11.39 46.73 20.26
CA ASN A 52 12.72 46.20 20.56
C ASN A 52 12.94 44.81 19.92
N LEU A 53 13.78 44.80 18.90
CA LEU A 53 14.04 43.54 18.14
C LEU A 53 14.73 42.45 18.98
N ASP A 54 15.62 42.84 19.94
CA ASP A 54 16.29 41.87 20.78
C ASP A 54 15.36 41.20 21.77
N SER A 55 14.40 41.95 22.36
CA SER A 55 13.39 41.37 23.23
C SER A 55 12.43 40.45 22.47
N LEU A 56 12.00 40.85 21.27
CA LEU A 56 11.17 40.01 20.40
C LEU A 56 11.90 38.72 20.00
N PHE A 57 13.20 38.81 19.64
CA PHE A 57 13.97 37.61 19.27
C PHE A 57 14.19 36.67 20.46
N ARG A 58 14.46 37.21 21.65
CA ARG A 58 14.60 36.44 22.90
C ARG A 58 13.29 35.73 23.26
N PHE A 59 12.18 36.46 23.16
CA PHE A 59 10.86 35.88 23.41
C PHE A 59 10.56 34.76 22.41
N ALA A 60 10.79 34.97 21.11
CA ALA A 60 10.60 33.93 20.09
C ALA A 60 11.40 32.64 20.39
N GLY A 61 12.67 32.79 20.84
CA GLY A 61 13.49 31.64 21.25
C GLY A 61 12.88 30.86 22.42
N LEU A 62 12.42 31.56 23.47
CA LEU A 62 11.77 30.94 24.63
C LEU A 62 10.39 30.34 24.29
N ALA A 63 9.64 30.96 23.37
CA ALA A 63 8.39 30.43 22.86
C ALA A 63 8.60 29.10 22.10
N ILE A 64 9.67 29.02 21.28
CA ILE A 64 10.06 27.75 20.61
C ILE A 64 10.43 26.67 21.65
N GLU A 65 11.22 27.02 22.66
CA GLU A 65 11.61 26.09 23.73
C GLU A 65 10.39 25.59 24.54
N SER A 66 9.38 26.46 24.77
CA SER A 66 8.14 26.12 25.49
C SER A 66 7.13 25.37 24.63
N GLY A 67 7.32 25.29 23.31
CA GLY A 67 6.38 24.66 22.36
C GLY A 67 5.30 25.62 21.85
N ASP A 68 5.32 26.91 22.21
CA ASP A 68 4.43 27.94 21.69
C ASP A 68 4.95 28.47 20.34
N LEU A 69 4.73 27.66 19.30
CA LEU A 69 5.17 28.01 17.95
C LEU A 69 4.43 29.22 17.38
N GLU A 70 3.18 29.43 17.75
CA GLU A 70 2.35 30.54 17.28
C GLU A 70 2.81 31.86 17.88
N GLY A 71 3.12 31.88 19.19
CA GLY A 71 3.73 33.05 19.86
C GLY A 71 5.09 33.41 19.26
N ALA A 72 5.92 32.40 18.96
CA ALA A 72 7.20 32.63 18.28
C ALA A 72 7.03 33.26 16.90
N ILE A 73 6.11 32.74 16.09
CA ILE A 73 5.80 33.28 14.76
C ILE A 73 5.36 34.73 14.86
N SER A 74 4.42 35.03 15.75
CA SER A 74 3.90 36.39 15.94
C SER A 74 5.02 37.39 16.28
N ALA A 75 5.96 37.00 17.14
CA ALA A 75 7.09 37.85 17.51
C ALA A 75 8.05 38.08 16.32
N LEU A 76 8.37 37.01 15.58
CA LEU A 76 9.28 37.10 14.43
C LEU A 76 8.63 37.86 13.26
N GLU A 77 7.33 37.70 12.99
CA GLU A 77 6.62 38.51 11.98
C GLU A 77 6.62 39.99 12.34
N ARG A 78 6.42 40.31 13.62
CA ARG A 78 6.54 41.67 14.09
C ARG A 78 7.94 42.24 13.87
N MET A 79 8.99 41.46 14.06
CA MET A 79 10.37 41.87 13.73
C MET A 79 10.51 42.22 12.26
N LEU A 80 9.90 41.48 11.34
CA LEU A 80 9.93 41.77 9.91
C LEU A 80 9.11 42.98 9.51
N ILE A 81 8.05 43.32 10.28
CA ILE A 81 7.30 44.58 10.10
C ILE A 81 8.17 45.79 10.47
N ILE A 82 8.97 45.67 11.55
CA ILE A 82 9.85 46.76 12.01
C ILE A 82 11.07 46.89 11.10
N ASN A 83 11.68 45.77 10.77
CA ASN A 83 12.84 45.70 9.87
C ASN A 83 12.70 44.53 8.88
N PRO A 84 12.26 44.81 7.64
CA PRO A 84 12.00 43.76 6.65
C PRO A 84 13.24 43.02 6.17
N ASP A 85 14.43 43.62 6.24
CA ASP A 85 15.66 43.02 5.67
C ASP A 85 16.44 42.21 6.72
N GLN A 86 15.81 41.09 7.17
CA GLN A 86 16.40 40.18 8.15
C GLN A 86 16.31 38.72 7.66
N PRO A 87 17.28 38.22 6.89
CA PRO A 87 17.27 36.88 6.35
C PRO A 87 17.19 35.79 7.43
N ARG A 88 17.85 36.02 8.59
CA ARG A 88 17.79 35.06 9.72
C ARG A 88 16.39 34.89 10.28
N VAL A 89 15.65 35.99 10.45
CA VAL A 89 14.28 35.95 10.95
C VAL A 89 13.35 35.26 9.96
N ARG A 90 13.51 35.53 8.65
CA ARG A 90 12.77 34.83 7.61
C ARG A 90 13.06 33.34 7.60
N LEU A 91 14.31 32.92 7.83
CA LEU A 91 14.69 31.51 7.90
C LEU A 91 13.99 30.81 9.07
N GLU A 92 14.02 31.42 10.26
CA GLU A 92 13.32 30.84 11.43
C GLU A 92 11.81 30.77 11.21
N LEU A 93 11.17 31.79 10.60
CA LEU A 93 9.76 31.72 10.20
C LEU A 93 9.48 30.60 9.22
N GLY A 94 10.33 30.44 8.21
CA GLY A 94 10.20 29.32 7.26
C GLY A 94 10.22 27.95 7.95
N VAL A 95 11.14 27.77 8.91
CA VAL A 95 11.26 26.54 9.72
C VAL A 95 10.05 26.35 10.65
N LEU A 96 9.57 27.43 11.30
CA LEU A 96 8.40 27.35 12.19
C LEU A 96 7.12 27.02 11.42
N TYR A 97 6.89 27.66 10.29
CA TYR A 97 5.73 27.35 9.44
C TYR A 97 5.81 25.91 8.90
N PHE A 98 7.02 25.42 8.57
CA PHE A 98 7.19 24.00 8.22
C PHE A 98 6.78 23.07 9.37
N ARG A 99 7.20 23.35 10.61
CA ARG A 99 6.82 22.58 11.81
C ARG A 99 5.34 22.62 12.10
N LEU A 100 4.67 23.73 11.81
CA LEU A 100 3.21 23.87 11.93
C LEU A 100 2.44 23.18 10.79
N GLY A 101 3.12 22.64 9.78
CA GLY A 101 2.47 22.05 8.60
C GLY A 101 1.93 23.08 7.60
N SER A 102 2.20 24.37 7.80
CA SER A 102 1.83 25.45 6.87
C SER A 102 2.87 25.58 5.75
N TYR A 103 2.95 24.54 4.90
CA TYR A 103 4.03 24.39 3.92
C TYR A 103 4.07 25.48 2.85
N GLN A 104 2.93 26.06 2.48
CA GLN A 104 2.89 27.18 1.53
C GLN A 104 3.55 28.43 2.10
N ALA A 105 3.26 28.79 3.36
CA ALA A 105 3.92 29.88 4.06
C ALA A 105 5.43 29.59 4.24
N ALA A 106 5.77 28.37 4.68
CA ALA A 106 7.15 27.95 4.81
C ALA A 106 7.94 28.14 3.51
N ARG A 107 7.38 27.69 2.37
CA ARG A 107 7.99 27.87 1.05
C ARG A 107 8.23 29.34 0.74
N SER A 108 7.26 30.19 0.95
CA SER A 108 7.37 31.64 0.64
C SER A 108 8.50 32.29 1.44
N TYR A 109 8.61 32.00 2.73
CA TYR A 109 9.67 32.52 3.59
C TYR A 109 11.05 31.96 3.20
N LEU A 110 11.18 30.64 2.93
CA LEU A 110 12.44 30.01 2.56
C LEU A 110 12.94 30.47 1.18
N GLU A 111 12.06 30.64 0.20
CA GLU A 111 12.41 31.19 -1.12
C GLU A 111 12.86 32.66 -0.99
N ALA A 112 12.19 33.47 -0.15
CA ALA A 112 12.61 34.83 0.13
C ALA A 112 13.98 34.91 0.83
N VAL A 113 14.32 33.96 1.69
CA VAL A 113 15.66 33.83 2.27
C VAL A 113 16.69 33.60 1.18
N LEU A 114 16.47 32.62 0.31
CA LEU A 114 17.44 32.25 -0.74
C LEU A 114 17.65 33.35 -1.80
N ALA A 115 16.69 34.26 -1.94
CA ALA A 115 16.80 35.43 -2.79
C ALA A 115 17.66 36.57 -2.18
N SER A 116 17.98 36.50 -0.88
CA SER A 116 18.82 37.54 -0.20
C SER A 116 20.29 37.40 -0.57
N SER A 117 20.93 38.54 -0.81
CA SER A 117 22.39 38.62 -1.06
C SER A 117 23.24 38.51 0.22
N ALA A 118 22.64 38.69 1.40
CA ALA A 118 23.30 38.70 2.70
C ALA A 118 23.30 37.35 3.44
N LEU A 119 23.29 36.22 2.69
CA LEU A 119 23.25 34.89 3.26
C LEU A 119 24.62 34.33 3.58
N THR A 120 24.79 33.79 4.81
CA THR A 120 25.95 32.93 5.11
C THR A 120 25.75 31.55 4.44
N PRO A 121 26.85 30.82 4.16
CA PRO A 121 26.77 29.46 3.62
C PRO A 121 25.92 28.51 4.45
N GLU A 122 25.98 28.61 5.78
CA GLU A 122 25.18 27.79 6.71
C GLU A 122 23.69 28.08 6.61
N MET A 123 23.31 29.38 6.57
CA MET A 123 21.90 29.77 6.39
C MET A 123 21.37 29.33 5.04
N ARG A 124 22.18 29.40 3.99
CA ARG A 124 21.80 28.90 2.65
C ARG A 124 21.55 27.40 2.68
N GLY A 125 22.47 26.60 3.21
CA GLY A 125 22.33 25.15 3.30
C GLY A 125 21.08 24.74 4.08
N ARG A 126 20.83 25.40 5.23
CA ARG A 126 19.63 25.14 6.03
C ARG A 126 18.33 25.53 5.30
N ALA A 127 18.32 26.66 4.61
CA ALA A 127 17.16 27.09 3.82
C ALA A 127 16.87 26.14 2.65
N GLU A 128 17.93 25.69 1.94
CA GLU A 128 17.80 24.72 0.85
C GLU A 128 17.27 23.37 1.34
N GLU A 129 17.77 22.87 2.47
CA GLU A 129 17.31 21.62 3.10
C GLU A 129 15.79 21.69 3.44
N PHE A 130 15.39 22.74 4.20
CA PHE A 130 13.98 22.89 4.56
C PHE A 130 13.09 23.18 3.35
N LEU A 131 13.58 23.90 2.35
CA LEU A 131 12.82 24.15 1.11
C LEU A 131 12.64 22.85 0.30
N ALA A 132 13.66 22.00 0.23
CA ALA A 132 13.56 20.70 -0.45
C ALA A 132 12.53 19.81 0.24
N GLU A 133 12.52 19.75 1.59
CA GLU A 133 11.54 19.00 2.34
C GLU A 133 10.13 19.61 2.24
N THR A 134 10.03 20.94 2.25
CA THR A 134 8.77 21.66 2.04
C THR A 134 8.17 21.35 0.67
N ARG A 135 8.99 21.33 -0.39
CA ARG A 135 8.55 20.99 -1.75
C ARG A 135 8.02 19.57 -1.82
N LYS A 136 8.66 18.61 -1.16
CA LYS A 136 8.15 17.23 -1.07
C LYS A 136 6.78 17.16 -0.39
N ARG A 137 6.55 17.99 0.65
CA ARG A 137 5.25 18.07 1.34
C ARG A 137 4.17 18.76 0.53
N LEU A 138 4.57 19.62 -0.41
CA LEU A 138 3.69 20.32 -1.34
C LEU A 138 3.51 19.59 -2.66
N ASP A 139 4.28 18.53 -2.91
CA ASP A 139 4.13 17.73 -4.13
C ASP A 139 2.75 17.05 -4.12
N PRO A 140 1.87 17.37 -5.05
CA PRO A 140 0.58 16.71 -5.13
C PRO A 140 0.69 15.25 -5.55
N SER A 141 1.87 14.81 -5.99
CA SER A 141 2.10 13.50 -6.58
C SER A 141 2.78 12.56 -5.58
N TYR A 142 2.15 11.42 -5.33
CA TYR A 142 2.70 10.32 -4.55
C TYR A 142 2.80 9.08 -5.42
N PHE A 143 3.98 8.49 -5.48
CA PHE A 143 4.24 7.25 -6.21
C PHE A 143 4.88 6.22 -5.29
N ALA A 144 4.34 5.01 -5.29
CA ALA A 144 4.90 3.88 -4.54
C ALA A 144 4.64 2.58 -5.30
N GLY A 145 5.43 1.58 -5.00
CA GLY A 145 5.24 0.27 -5.60
C GLY A 145 6.06 -0.82 -4.95
N GLU A 146 5.81 -2.04 -5.41
CA GLU A 146 6.57 -3.23 -5.04
C GLU A 146 6.79 -4.08 -6.29
N ALA A 147 8.05 -4.44 -6.54
CA ALA A 147 8.46 -5.43 -7.50
C ALA A 147 8.88 -6.71 -6.76
N PHE A 148 8.50 -7.87 -7.26
CA PHE A 148 8.89 -9.18 -6.74
C PHE A 148 9.44 -10.04 -7.87
N LEU A 149 10.50 -10.79 -7.57
CA LEU A 149 11.06 -11.81 -8.42
C LEU A 149 11.38 -13.06 -7.58
N GLY A 150 10.92 -14.22 -8.05
CA GLY A 150 11.14 -15.48 -7.32
C GLY A 150 11.14 -16.71 -8.20
N PHE A 151 11.74 -17.76 -7.65
CA PHE A 151 11.67 -19.12 -8.18
C PHE A 151 10.53 -19.86 -7.50
N ARG A 152 9.71 -20.56 -8.28
CA ARG A 152 8.55 -21.30 -7.81
C ARG A 152 8.60 -22.74 -8.33
N TYR A 153 8.45 -23.69 -7.43
CA TYR A 153 8.14 -25.08 -7.72
C TYR A 153 6.63 -25.31 -7.63
N GLN A 154 6.09 -26.10 -8.53
CA GLN A 154 4.72 -26.57 -8.54
C GLN A 154 4.69 -28.06 -8.79
N SER A 155 3.97 -28.85 -7.98
CA SER A 155 3.82 -30.29 -8.19
C SER A 155 2.88 -30.62 -9.37
N ASN A 156 2.06 -29.63 -9.78
CA ASN A 156 1.13 -29.72 -10.90
C ASN A 156 1.06 -28.35 -11.60
N ALA A 157 2.08 -28.04 -12.40
CA ALA A 157 2.23 -26.73 -13.02
C ALA A 157 1.27 -26.49 -14.19
N ASN A 158 0.76 -27.54 -14.81
CA ASN A 158 -0.26 -27.46 -15.86
C ASN A 158 -1.69 -27.52 -15.34
N LEU A 159 -1.91 -27.64 -14.00
CA LEU A 159 -3.23 -27.83 -13.37
C LEU A 159 -4.03 -28.97 -14.00
N GLY A 160 -3.33 -29.99 -14.49
CA GLY A 160 -3.92 -31.18 -15.09
C GLY A 160 -4.63 -32.05 -14.05
N PRO A 161 -5.59 -32.90 -14.47
CA PRO A 161 -6.28 -33.80 -13.57
C PRO A 161 -5.33 -34.67 -12.75
N SER A 162 -5.67 -34.91 -11.47
CA SER A 162 -4.85 -35.73 -10.57
C SER A 162 -4.69 -37.18 -11.00
N ASN A 163 -5.61 -37.69 -11.82
CA ASN A 163 -5.55 -38.99 -12.42
C ASN A 163 -5.93 -38.92 -13.90
N GLY A 164 -5.50 -39.95 -14.69
CA GLY A 164 -5.76 -39.99 -16.12
C GLY A 164 -7.21 -40.31 -16.52
N ASN A 165 -8.08 -40.68 -15.57
CA ASN A 165 -9.47 -41.01 -15.86
C ASN A 165 -10.31 -39.76 -16.01
N VAL A 166 -10.83 -39.51 -17.18
CA VAL A 166 -11.64 -38.33 -17.54
C VAL A 166 -12.89 -38.76 -18.28
N LEU A 167 -13.80 -37.82 -18.54
CA LEU A 167 -14.92 -37.99 -19.41
C LEU A 167 -14.69 -37.26 -20.73
N LEU A 168 -15.13 -37.89 -21.83
CA LEU A 168 -15.18 -37.28 -23.16
C LEU A 168 -16.52 -37.63 -23.79
N PHE A 169 -17.35 -36.63 -24.07
CA PHE A 169 -18.74 -36.79 -24.52
C PHE A 169 -19.59 -37.71 -23.62
N GLY A 170 -19.37 -37.67 -22.31
CA GLY A 170 -20.06 -38.52 -21.33
C GLY A 170 -19.48 -39.93 -21.17
N ALA A 171 -18.54 -40.35 -22.00
CA ALA A 171 -17.88 -41.64 -21.94
C ALA A 171 -16.56 -41.61 -21.19
N PRO A 172 -16.20 -42.65 -20.41
CA PRO A 172 -14.87 -42.74 -19.78
C PRO A 172 -13.76 -42.74 -20.82
N ALA A 173 -12.76 -41.95 -20.58
CA ALA A 173 -11.55 -41.85 -21.41
C ALA A 173 -10.28 -41.79 -20.51
N ASN A 174 -9.14 -42.17 -21.05
CA ASN A 174 -7.86 -42.10 -20.35
C ASN A 174 -6.95 -41.08 -21.02
N LEU A 175 -6.45 -40.14 -20.24
CA LEU A 175 -5.41 -39.22 -20.69
C LEU A 175 -4.03 -39.88 -20.67
N ASN A 176 -3.18 -39.44 -21.61
CA ASN A 176 -1.77 -39.71 -21.52
C ASN A 176 -1.18 -39.09 -20.24
N GLN A 177 -0.13 -39.73 -19.72
CA GLN A 177 0.56 -39.27 -18.52
C GLN A 177 1.05 -37.81 -18.64
N SER A 178 1.42 -37.36 -19.84
CA SER A 178 1.84 -35.99 -20.12
C SER A 178 0.69 -34.93 -20.02
N ALA A 179 -0.57 -35.38 -20.06
CA ALA A 179 -1.75 -34.52 -19.93
C ALA A 179 -2.32 -34.52 -18.52
N THR A 180 -1.78 -35.34 -17.61
CA THR A 180 -2.11 -35.28 -16.16
C THR A 180 -1.23 -34.24 -15.46
N GLY A 181 -1.44 -34.08 -14.16
CA GLY A 181 -0.67 -33.13 -13.35
C GLY A 181 0.83 -33.36 -13.48
N THR A 182 1.54 -32.38 -13.98
CA THR A 182 2.99 -32.43 -14.23
C THR A 182 3.71 -31.35 -13.41
N ALA A 183 4.77 -31.78 -12.71
CA ALA A 183 5.56 -30.87 -11.90
C ALA A 183 6.51 -30.02 -12.75
N ASP A 184 6.73 -28.77 -12.36
CA ASP A 184 7.73 -27.91 -12.98
C ASP A 184 8.25 -26.83 -12.01
N TRP A 185 9.40 -26.28 -12.37
CA TRP A 185 9.95 -25.07 -11.80
C TRP A 185 9.71 -23.91 -12.74
N GLY A 186 9.63 -22.70 -12.19
CA GLY A 186 9.49 -21.51 -13.01
C GLY A 186 9.93 -20.25 -12.27
N ILE A 187 9.97 -19.15 -13.02
CA ILE A 187 10.22 -17.82 -12.51
C ILE A 187 8.89 -17.10 -12.43
N VAL A 188 8.63 -16.46 -11.30
CA VAL A 188 7.47 -15.59 -11.08
C VAL A 188 7.95 -14.18 -10.85
N SER A 189 7.37 -13.23 -11.55
CA SER A 189 7.57 -11.80 -11.30
C SER A 189 6.23 -11.08 -11.12
N THR A 190 6.19 -10.15 -10.18
CA THR A 190 5.07 -9.22 -10.02
C THR A 190 5.56 -7.79 -9.91
N LEU A 191 4.76 -6.87 -10.43
CA LEU A 191 4.96 -5.42 -10.26
C LEU A 191 3.62 -4.81 -9.88
N GLN A 192 3.60 -4.14 -8.74
CA GLN A 192 2.46 -3.34 -8.30
C GLN A 192 2.94 -1.91 -8.09
N ALA A 193 2.19 -0.94 -8.60
CA ALA A 193 2.49 0.46 -8.43
C ALA A 193 1.20 1.24 -8.23
N ILE A 194 1.27 2.26 -7.39
CA ILE A 194 0.19 3.21 -7.15
C ILE A 194 0.73 4.62 -7.37
N HIS A 195 0.01 5.39 -8.15
CA HIS A 195 0.20 6.82 -8.29
C HIS A 195 -1.05 7.51 -7.76
N ARG A 196 -0.86 8.43 -6.82
CA ARG A 196 -1.92 9.27 -6.25
C ARG A 196 -1.56 10.72 -6.51
N TYR A 197 -2.45 11.44 -7.16
CA TYR A 197 -2.34 12.87 -7.42
C TYR A 197 -3.41 13.62 -6.63
N ASP A 198 -3.00 14.45 -5.68
CA ASP A 198 -3.89 15.29 -4.87
C ASP A 198 -4.49 16.40 -5.75
N LEU A 199 -5.81 16.49 -5.80
CA LEU A 199 -6.52 17.49 -6.60
C LEU A 199 -6.63 18.86 -5.89
N GLY A 200 -6.12 18.98 -4.67
CA GLY A 200 -6.10 20.22 -3.90
C GLY A 200 -7.50 20.66 -3.44
N THR A 201 -8.47 19.77 -3.37
CA THR A 201 -9.84 20.05 -2.97
C THR A 201 -10.01 19.96 -1.46
N GLN A 202 -11.03 20.63 -0.90
CA GLN A 202 -11.31 20.62 0.56
C GLN A 202 -11.70 19.24 1.08
N ASP A 203 -12.33 18.42 0.25
CA ASP A 203 -12.71 17.03 0.51
C ASP A 203 -11.58 16.02 0.28
N ARG A 204 -10.32 16.52 0.14
CA ARG A 204 -9.11 15.70 -0.05
C ARG A 204 -9.22 14.73 -1.22
N ALA A 205 -9.89 15.14 -2.29
CA ALA A 205 -10.00 14.32 -3.48
C ALA A 205 -8.63 14.12 -4.14
N ALA A 206 -8.40 12.88 -4.60
CA ALA A 206 -7.17 12.52 -5.30
C ALA A 206 -7.48 11.62 -6.48
N LEU A 207 -6.80 11.82 -7.59
CA LEU A 207 -6.80 10.84 -8.69
C LEU A 207 -5.84 9.72 -8.32
N GLU A 208 -6.35 8.49 -8.27
CA GLU A 208 -5.56 7.32 -7.92
C GLU A 208 -5.50 6.36 -9.10
N THR A 209 -4.29 6.05 -9.54
CA THR A 209 -4.01 5.10 -10.62
C THR A 209 -3.19 3.95 -10.08
N GLN A 210 -3.65 2.73 -10.28
CA GLN A 210 -3.00 1.50 -9.85
C GLN A 210 -2.62 0.68 -11.07
N PHE A 211 -1.40 0.19 -11.08
CA PHE A 211 -0.87 -0.75 -12.06
C PHE A 211 -0.57 -2.07 -11.35
N ALA A 212 -0.96 -3.18 -11.97
CA ALA A 212 -0.59 -4.53 -11.55
C ALA A 212 -0.07 -5.31 -12.76
N GLY A 213 1.10 -5.89 -12.61
CA GLY A 213 1.70 -6.79 -13.57
C GLY A 213 2.05 -8.13 -12.91
N TYR A 214 1.89 -9.21 -13.64
CA TYR A 214 2.27 -10.56 -13.25
C TYR A 214 2.83 -11.29 -14.44
N ALA A 215 3.90 -12.05 -14.26
CA ALA A 215 4.40 -13.00 -15.24
C ALA A 215 4.89 -14.26 -14.54
N ASN A 216 4.59 -15.39 -15.16
CA ASN A 216 5.08 -16.70 -14.79
C ASN A 216 5.71 -17.35 -16.03
N ARG A 217 6.93 -17.86 -15.89
CA ARG A 217 7.66 -18.58 -16.93
C ARG A 217 8.08 -19.92 -16.39
N GLN A 218 7.55 -20.98 -16.95
CA GLN A 218 7.87 -22.36 -16.61
C GLN A 218 9.15 -22.81 -17.35
N PHE A 219 9.90 -23.72 -16.77
CA PHE A 219 11.16 -24.18 -17.38
C PHE A 219 10.94 -25.27 -18.44
N GLN A 220 9.91 -26.09 -18.27
CA GLN A 220 9.60 -27.20 -19.18
C GLN A 220 8.21 -27.00 -19.83
N LEU A 221 7.23 -26.51 -19.08
CA LEU A 221 5.84 -26.39 -19.52
C LEU A 221 5.52 -24.97 -20.02
N GLY A 222 6.32 -24.45 -20.96
CA GLY A 222 6.15 -23.10 -21.49
C GLY A 222 4.73 -22.81 -22.04
N THR A 223 3.98 -23.84 -22.44
CA THR A 223 2.57 -23.70 -22.86
C THR A 223 1.64 -23.20 -21.75
N THR A 224 2.08 -23.23 -20.49
CA THR A 224 1.37 -22.72 -19.32
C THR A 224 1.90 -21.38 -18.82
N ASP A 225 2.79 -20.74 -19.59
CA ASP A 225 3.30 -19.41 -19.30
C ASP A 225 2.19 -18.38 -19.37
N VAL A 226 2.08 -17.59 -18.31
CA VAL A 226 1.05 -16.53 -18.21
C VAL A 226 1.72 -15.19 -17.97
N SER A 227 1.28 -14.18 -18.69
CA SER A 227 1.57 -12.78 -18.39
C SER A 227 0.25 -12.02 -18.29
N GLN A 228 0.15 -11.09 -17.35
CA GLN A 228 -0.99 -10.19 -17.26
C GLN A 228 -0.56 -8.79 -16.84
N ILE A 229 -1.30 -7.82 -17.34
CA ILE A 229 -1.24 -6.43 -16.87
C ILE A 229 -2.64 -5.92 -16.60
N GLN A 230 -2.75 -5.05 -15.61
CA GLN A 230 -4.00 -4.36 -15.29
C GLN A 230 -3.70 -2.93 -14.88
N LEU A 231 -4.51 -2.00 -15.37
CA LEU A 231 -4.52 -0.60 -14.97
C LEU A 231 -5.91 -0.26 -14.44
N THR A 232 -5.96 0.37 -13.28
CA THR A 232 -7.20 0.86 -12.67
C THR A 232 -6.99 2.31 -12.28
N THR A 233 -7.91 3.20 -12.69
CA THR A 233 -7.80 4.63 -12.40
C THR A 233 -9.15 5.23 -12.04
N GLY A 234 -9.14 6.15 -11.10
CA GLY A 234 -10.34 6.88 -10.71
C GLY A 234 -10.12 7.87 -9.57
N PRO A 235 -11.01 8.86 -9.44
CA PRO A 235 -10.96 9.79 -8.33
C PRO A 235 -11.40 9.09 -7.04
N ARG A 236 -10.64 9.30 -5.97
CA ARG A 236 -10.99 8.93 -4.60
C ARG A 236 -11.33 10.19 -3.83
N PHE A 237 -12.45 10.22 -3.16
CA PHE A 237 -12.88 11.35 -2.35
C PHE A 237 -13.48 10.89 -1.02
N GLN A 238 -13.36 11.74 -0.02
CA GLN A 238 -13.95 11.53 1.29
C GLN A 238 -15.43 11.99 1.24
N VAL A 239 -16.36 11.12 1.68
CA VAL A 239 -17.79 11.33 1.45
C VAL A 239 -18.53 11.77 2.71
N PHE A 240 -18.03 11.41 3.89
CA PHE A 240 -18.65 11.75 5.17
C PHE A 240 -17.61 12.21 6.19
N SER A 241 -17.90 13.32 6.84
CA SER A 241 -17.22 13.82 8.03
C SER A 241 -18.22 13.84 9.19
N GLY A 242 -18.54 12.69 9.77
CA GLY A 242 -19.56 12.59 10.80
C GLY A 242 -19.40 11.34 11.67
N THR A 243 -20.47 10.58 11.83
CA THR A 243 -20.50 9.38 12.69
C THR A 243 -19.51 8.28 12.30
N PHE A 244 -19.13 8.20 11.02
CA PHE A 244 -18.05 7.35 10.51
C PHE A 244 -16.91 8.26 10.05
N GLU A 245 -15.82 8.23 10.78
CA GLU A 245 -14.59 8.87 10.36
C GLU A 245 -14.00 8.10 9.17
N ASP A 246 -13.48 8.82 8.16
CA ASP A 246 -12.75 8.25 7.01
C ASP A 246 -13.54 7.30 6.08
N VAL A 247 -14.78 7.68 5.70
CA VAL A 247 -15.45 7.01 4.58
C VAL A 247 -14.98 7.59 3.27
N THR A 248 -14.38 6.77 2.41
CA THR A 248 -13.96 7.18 1.06
C THR A 248 -14.66 6.36 -0.01
N LEU A 249 -14.97 7.00 -1.13
CA LEU A 249 -15.46 6.36 -2.35
C LEU A 249 -14.50 6.61 -3.49
N LYS A 250 -14.35 5.59 -4.35
CA LYS A 250 -13.54 5.65 -5.57
C LYS A 250 -14.30 4.96 -6.70
N PRO A 251 -15.07 5.69 -7.52
CA PRO A 251 -15.46 5.19 -8.82
C PRO A 251 -14.19 5.02 -9.67
N PHE A 252 -14.12 3.94 -10.44
CA PHE A 252 -12.93 3.65 -11.22
C PHE A 252 -13.24 3.01 -12.56
N LEU A 253 -12.33 3.17 -13.49
CA LEU A 253 -12.23 2.41 -14.72
C LEU A 253 -11.07 1.44 -14.62
N THR A 254 -11.20 0.29 -15.27
CA THR A 254 -10.15 -0.73 -15.31
C THR A 254 -9.99 -1.26 -16.73
N VAL A 255 -8.76 -1.53 -17.10
CA VAL A 255 -8.39 -2.22 -18.34
C VAL A 255 -7.30 -3.22 -18.02
N GLY A 256 -7.37 -4.39 -18.61
CA GLY A 256 -6.39 -5.45 -18.41
C GLY A 256 -6.19 -6.28 -19.66
N TYR A 257 -5.07 -6.98 -19.68
CA TYR A 257 -4.76 -7.90 -20.77
C TYR A 257 -3.99 -9.12 -20.24
N VAL A 258 -4.33 -10.28 -20.77
CA VAL A 258 -3.70 -11.56 -20.40
C VAL A 258 -3.19 -12.26 -21.65
N TRP A 259 -1.98 -12.77 -21.53
CA TRP A 259 -1.32 -13.63 -22.53
C TRP A 259 -1.13 -15.03 -21.93
N LEU A 260 -1.36 -16.04 -22.73
CA LEU A 260 -1.05 -17.44 -22.43
C LEU A 260 -0.11 -17.94 -23.52
N TYR A 261 1.06 -18.48 -23.13
CA TYR A 261 2.09 -18.91 -24.09
C TYR A 261 2.44 -17.80 -25.09
N ASP A 262 2.68 -16.58 -24.59
CA ASP A 262 2.95 -15.35 -25.36
C ASP A 262 1.90 -15.01 -26.44
N THR A 263 0.75 -15.69 -26.42
CA THR A 263 -0.38 -15.48 -27.32
C THR A 263 -1.48 -14.72 -26.60
N PRO A 264 -2.16 -13.75 -27.23
CA PRO A 264 -3.31 -13.09 -26.68
C PRO A 264 -4.36 -14.08 -26.16
N TYR A 265 -4.68 -14.02 -24.86
CA TYR A 265 -5.69 -14.87 -24.25
C TYR A 265 -7.01 -14.13 -24.05
N TYR A 266 -6.98 -12.99 -23.36
CA TYR A 266 -8.12 -12.08 -23.34
C TYR A 266 -7.71 -10.65 -23.00
N GLY A 267 -8.52 -9.70 -23.48
CA GLY A 267 -8.57 -8.33 -23.00
C GLY A 267 -9.79 -8.11 -22.12
N ALA A 268 -9.65 -7.32 -21.05
CA ALA A 268 -10.74 -6.96 -20.16
C ALA A 268 -10.83 -5.45 -20.00
N TYR A 269 -12.04 -4.89 -19.99
CA TYR A 269 -12.28 -3.48 -19.70
C TYR A 269 -13.59 -3.33 -18.94
N GLY A 270 -13.65 -2.31 -18.11
CA GLY A 270 -14.85 -2.11 -17.29
C GLY A 270 -14.68 -1.01 -16.27
N GLY A 271 -15.48 -1.05 -15.24
CA GLY A 271 -15.44 -0.07 -14.17
C GLY A 271 -16.19 -0.54 -12.95
N GLY A 272 -16.09 0.27 -11.91
CA GLY A 272 -16.69 -0.10 -10.63
C GLY A 272 -16.66 1.04 -9.62
N LEU A 273 -17.02 0.67 -8.41
CA LEU A 273 -17.00 1.52 -7.23
C LEU A 273 -16.30 0.79 -6.09
N GLU A 274 -15.32 1.43 -5.48
CA GLU A 274 -14.68 0.98 -4.25
C GLU A 274 -15.10 1.90 -3.11
N GLY A 275 -15.50 1.31 -1.99
CA GLY A 275 -15.77 1.99 -0.74
C GLY A 275 -14.78 1.54 0.32
N THR A 276 -14.22 2.49 1.08
CA THR A 276 -13.39 2.20 2.25
C THR A 276 -13.99 2.88 3.47
N VAL A 277 -14.07 2.17 4.59
CA VAL A 277 -14.58 2.71 5.86
C VAL A 277 -13.76 2.19 7.03
N LEU A 278 -13.44 3.07 7.97
CA LEU A 278 -12.88 2.73 9.27
C LEU A 278 -14.06 2.47 10.22
N LEU A 279 -14.35 1.19 10.49
CA LEU A 279 -15.50 0.76 11.31
C LEU A 279 -15.25 0.94 12.81
N ALA A 280 -14.01 0.73 13.23
CA ALA A 280 -13.55 0.92 14.61
C ALA A 280 -12.04 1.12 14.62
N ASN A 281 -11.48 1.50 15.77
CA ASN A 281 -10.03 1.64 15.90
C ASN A 281 -9.32 0.32 15.53
N GLY A 282 -8.52 0.38 14.46
CA GLY A 282 -7.81 -0.77 13.90
C GLY A 282 -8.64 -1.70 13.01
N LEU A 283 -9.96 -1.47 12.83
CA LEU A 283 -10.83 -2.26 11.95
C LEU A 283 -11.24 -1.47 10.72
N ARG A 284 -10.73 -1.84 9.57
CA ARG A 284 -10.99 -1.25 8.26
C ARG A 284 -11.78 -2.23 7.37
N ASN A 285 -12.73 -1.71 6.63
CA ASN A 285 -13.38 -2.44 5.55
C ASN A 285 -13.08 -1.79 4.21
N VAL A 286 -12.83 -2.62 3.20
CA VAL A 286 -12.75 -2.23 1.79
C VAL A 286 -13.72 -3.11 1.03
N SER A 287 -14.68 -2.51 0.35
CA SER A 287 -15.66 -3.21 -0.47
C SER A 287 -15.64 -2.66 -1.90
N THR A 288 -15.67 -3.56 -2.88
CA THR A 288 -15.61 -3.19 -4.30
C THR A 288 -16.73 -3.90 -5.05
N PHE A 289 -17.38 -3.17 -5.94
CA PHE A 289 -18.24 -3.74 -6.96
C PHE A 289 -17.77 -3.28 -8.34
N SER A 290 -17.62 -4.22 -9.28
CA SER A 290 -17.19 -3.91 -10.64
C SER A 290 -17.90 -4.78 -11.67
N THR A 291 -17.96 -4.25 -12.89
CA THR A 291 -18.35 -5.01 -14.08
C THR A 291 -17.22 -4.92 -15.11
N GLN A 292 -16.95 -6.04 -15.77
CA GLN A 292 -15.86 -6.13 -16.75
C GLN A 292 -16.35 -6.96 -17.96
N GLN A 293 -16.22 -6.42 -19.13
CA GLN A 293 -16.29 -7.16 -20.38
C GLN A 293 -14.96 -7.87 -20.62
N GLN A 294 -15.00 -9.16 -20.92
CA GLN A 294 -13.82 -9.98 -21.25
C GLN A 294 -13.98 -10.49 -22.68
N ASP A 295 -13.06 -10.09 -23.56
CA ASP A 295 -13.03 -10.47 -24.96
C ASP A 295 -11.85 -11.42 -25.22
N HIS A 296 -12.14 -12.65 -25.59
CA HIS A 296 -11.17 -13.69 -25.89
C HIS A 296 -11.02 -13.82 -27.40
N PRO A 297 -9.93 -13.33 -28.01
CA PRO A 297 -9.74 -13.46 -29.43
C PRO A 297 -9.41 -14.90 -29.83
N ASN A 298 -9.93 -15.34 -30.97
CA ASN A 298 -9.44 -16.57 -31.58
C ASN A 298 -8.04 -16.33 -32.14
N THR A 299 -7.14 -17.24 -31.89
CA THR A 299 -5.75 -17.19 -32.36
C THR A 299 -5.38 -18.52 -33.01
N TRP A 300 -4.23 -18.60 -33.68
CA TRP A 300 -3.75 -19.85 -34.27
C TRP A 300 -3.54 -20.95 -33.23
N TYR A 301 -3.16 -20.57 -32.00
CA TYR A 301 -2.93 -21.50 -30.87
C TYR A 301 -4.23 -21.84 -30.14
N LEU A 302 -5.17 -20.90 -30.07
CA LEU A 302 -6.48 -21.04 -29.42
C LEU A 302 -7.62 -20.70 -30.38
N PRO A 303 -7.95 -21.59 -31.35
CA PRO A 303 -8.85 -21.27 -32.44
C PRO A 303 -10.32 -21.12 -32.05
N ALA A 304 -10.72 -21.58 -30.86
CA ALA A 304 -12.07 -21.44 -30.33
C ALA A 304 -12.11 -20.65 -29.00
N ASN A 305 -11.15 -19.76 -28.79
CA ASN A 305 -11.01 -19.01 -27.55
C ASN A 305 -12.20 -18.06 -27.28
N ASN A 306 -12.86 -17.57 -28.33
CA ASN A 306 -13.98 -16.65 -28.20
C ASN A 306 -15.17 -17.22 -27.38
N GLN A 307 -15.29 -18.54 -27.26
CA GLN A 307 -16.33 -19.16 -26.42
C GLN A 307 -16.25 -18.75 -24.94
N TYR A 308 -15.08 -18.30 -24.47
CA TYR A 308 -14.86 -17.82 -23.10
C TYR A 308 -15.15 -16.32 -22.93
N SER A 309 -15.54 -15.62 -24.02
CA SER A 309 -15.90 -14.20 -23.92
C SER A 309 -17.20 -14.01 -23.15
N GLY A 310 -17.27 -12.91 -22.39
CA GLY A 310 -18.46 -12.65 -21.58
C GLY A 310 -18.30 -11.45 -20.67
N THR A 311 -19.30 -11.24 -19.83
CA THR A 311 -19.31 -10.15 -18.84
C THR A 311 -19.20 -10.72 -17.43
N ALA A 312 -18.24 -10.21 -16.67
CA ALA A 312 -18.09 -10.51 -15.25
C ALA A 312 -18.69 -9.39 -14.39
N TYR A 313 -19.47 -9.75 -13.38
CA TYR A 313 -19.92 -8.88 -12.30
C TYR A 313 -19.25 -9.37 -11.02
N ILE A 314 -18.49 -8.51 -10.37
CA ILE A 314 -17.60 -8.90 -9.28
C ILE A 314 -17.85 -8.02 -8.07
N GLY A 315 -18.22 -8.63 -6.95
CA GLY A 315 -18.31 -7.98 -5.65
C GLY A 315 -17.26 -8.56 -4.71
N THR A 316 -16.47 -7.71 -4.05
CA THR A 316 -15.51 -8.14 -3.03
C THR A 316 -15.70 -7.32 -1.76
N THR A 317 -15.39 -7.93 -0.62
CA THR A 317 -15.30 -7.21 0.66
C THR A 317 -14.14 -7.78 1.44
N THR A 318 -13.36 -6.90 2.07
CA THR A 318 -12.22 -7.27 2.92
C THR A 318 -12.30 -6.50 4.23
N PHE A 319 -12.21 -7.21 5.33
CA PHE A 319 -12.07 -6.66 6.67
C PHE A 319 -10.62 -6.87 7.12
N GLU A 320 -9.95 -5.80 7.52
CA GLU A 320 -8.60 -5.80 8.05
C GLU A 320 -8.65 -5.34 9.50
N TYR A 321 -8.11 -6.14 10.42
CA TYR A 321 -8.09 -5.82 11.84
C TYR A 321 -6.67 -5.89 12.40
N THR A 322 -6.15 -4.74 12.82
CA THR A 322 -4.87 -4.64 13.52
C THR A 322 -5.13 -4.81 15.03
N VAL A 323 -4.91 -6.03 15.52
CA VAL A 323 -5.09 -6.36 16.94
C VAL A 323 -4.06 -5.63 17.81
N ASN A 324 -2.82 -5.63 17.37
CA ASN A 324 -1.69 -4.93 17.97
C ASN A 324 -0.54 -4.81 16.94
N PRO A 325 0.58 -4.13 17.21
CA PRO A 325 1.69 -4.00 16.27
C PRO A 325 2.29 -5.32 15.75
N MET A 326 2.09 -6.42 16.49
CA MET A 326 2.62 -7.74 16.15
C MET A 326 1.62 -8.60 15.38
N LEU A 327 0.30 -8.38 15.52
CA LEU A 327 -0.73 -9.25 14.99
C LEU A 327 -1.76 -8.45 14.17
N SER A 328 -1.91 -8.81 12.91
CA SER A 328 -2.98 -8.34 12.03
C SER A 328 -3.79 -9.54 11.53
N LEU A 329 -5.09 -9.38 11.46
CA LEU A 329 -6.05 -10.37 10.96
C LEU A 329 -6.75 -9.79 9.75
N PHE A 330 -7.18 -10.64 8.82
CA PHE A 330 -8.09 -10.22 7.75
C PHE A 330 -9.09 -11.32 7.43
N ALA A 331 -10.26 -10.91 6.92
CA ALA A 331 -11.27 -11.79 6.34
C ALA A 331 -11.75 -11.16 5.04
N ASN A 332 -11.95 -11.98 4.02
CA ASN A 332 -12.43 -11.52 2.73
C ASN A 332 -13.53 -12.39 2.17
N GLY A 333 -14.46 -11.77 1.46
CA GLY A 333 -15.52 -12.42 0.69
C GLY A 333 -15.50 -11.95 -0.76
N LEU A 334 -15.87 -12.85 -1.67
CA LEU A 334 -16.06 -12.57 -3.08
C LEU A 334 -17.33 -13.24 -3.58
N ALA A 335 -18.07 -12.50 -4.40
CA ALA A 335 -19.15 -13.02 -5.22
C ALA A 335 -18.89 -12.58 -6.66
N SER A 336 -18.87 -13.52 -7.60
CA SER A 336 -18.67 -13.21 -9.01
C SER A 336 -19.64 -13.98 -9.88
N ARG A 337 -20.35 -13.25 -10.74
CA ARG A 337 -21.18 -13.81 -11.79
C ARG A 337 -20.50 -13.58 -13.13
N PHE A 338 -20.19 -14.64 -13.85
CA PHE A 338 -19.71 -14.57 -15.23
C PHE A 338 -20.84 -15.03 -16.18
N GLN A 339 -21.23 -14.13 -17.06
CA GLN A 339 -22.19 -14.41 -18.12
C GLN A 339 -21.44 -14.61 -19.44
N ALA A 340 -21.32 -15.86 -19.86
CA ALA A 340 -20.69 -16.21 -21.13
C ALA A 340 -21.54 -15.72 -22.30
N SER A 341 -20.92 -15.11 -23.32
CA SER A 341 -21.61 -14.55 -24.48
C SER A 341 -22.05 -15.62 -25.49
N PHE A 342 -21.33 -16.74 -25.57
CA PHE A 342 -21.53 -17.73 -26.65
C PHE A 342 -21.87 -19.12 -26.12
N THR A 343 -21.21 -19.56 -25.06
CA THR A 343 -21.31 -20.95 -24.57
C THR A 343 -21.80 -20.96 -23.11
N PRO A 344 -23.09 -21.28 -22.85
CA PRO A 344 -23.62 -21.26 -21.48
C PRO A 344 -22.81 -22.12 -20.49
N ALA A 345 -22.21 -23.23 -20.96
CA ALA A 345 -21.35 -24.08 -20.14
C ALA A 345 -20.09 -23.38 -19.59
N GLN A 346 -19.74 -22.20 -20.08
CA GLN A 346 -18.65 -21.37 -19.56
C GLN A 346 -19.13 -20.27 -18.60
N GLY A 347 -20.45 -20.04 -18.51
CA GLY A 347 -21.03 -19.16 -17.50
C GLY A 347 -21.00 -19.80 -16.12
N TYR A 348 -20.79 -18.99 -15.07
CA TYR A 348 -20.73 -19.51 -13.69
C TYR A 348 -21.09 -18.46 -12.65
N MET A 349 -21.44 -18.96 -11.48
CA MET A 349 -21.47 -18.22 -10.22
C MET A 349 -20.35 -18.74 -9.32
N LEU A 350 -19.51 -17.81 -8.85
CA LEU A 350 -18.41 -18.08 -7.92
C LEU A 350 -18.68 -17.35 -6.60
N TRP A 351 -18.56 -18.08 -5.51
CA TRP A 351 -18.46 -17.55 -4.16
C TRP A 351 -17.10 -17.89 -3.57
N ALA A 352 -16.51 -16.97 -2.84
CA ALA A 352 -15.31 -17.28 -2.09
C ALA A 352 -15.36 -16.63 -0.70
N LEU A 353 -14.84 -17.35 0.28
CA LEU A 353 -14.58 -16.86 1.62
C LEU A 353 -13.13 -17.17 1.95
N GLY A 354 -12.45 -16.21 2.52
CA GLY A 354 -11.07 -16.37 2.92
C GLY A 354 -10.76 -15.57 4.16
N GLY A 355 -9.60 -15.84 4.71
CA GLY A 355 -9.08 -15.10 5.84
C GLY A 355 -7.65 -15.51 6.14
N GLY A 356 -7.03 -14.75 7.02
CA GLY A 356 -5.67 -15.02 7.41
C GLY A 356 -5.18 -14.12 8.52
N MET A 357 -3.92 -14.34 8.86
CA MET A 357 -3.21 -13.56 9.85
C MET A 357 -1.80 -13.28 9.41
N ALA A 358 -1.25 -12.18 9.89
CA ALA A 358 0.17 -11.84 9.79
C ALA A 358 0.70 -11.58 11.20
N PHE A 359 1.68 -12.36 11.61
CA PHE A 359 2.35 -12.24 12.88
C PHE A 359 3.76 -11.70 12.67
N ARG A 360 4.10 -10.58 13.32
CA ARG A 360 5.42 -9.96 13.31
C ARG A 360 6.17 -10.28 14.58
N PHE A 361 7.44 -10.60 14.46
CA PHE A 361 8.31 -10.94 15.58
C PHE A 361 9.72 -10.41 15.35
N ALA A 362 10.47 -10.24 16.43
CA ALA A 362 11.86 -9.78 16.36
C ALA A 362 12.70 -10.75 15.52
N ASP A 363 13.69 -10.23 14.82
CA ASP A 363 14.64 -11.03 14.06
C ASP A 363 15.35 -12.05 14.97
N PRO A 364 15.18 -13.37 14.74
CA PRO A 364 15.74 -14.40 15.60
C PRO A 364 17.20 -14.76 15.26
N LEU A 365 17.75 -14.30 14.12
CA LEU A 365 19.01 -14.80 13.60
C LEU A 365 20.09 -13.72 13.43
N PHE A 366 19.72 -12.53 12.94
CA PHE A 366 20.69 -11.52 12.51
C PHE A 366 20.74 -10.31 13.45
N GLY A 367 19.82 -10.19 14.43
CA GLY A 367 19.73 -9.06 15.33
C GLY A 367 19.35 -7.75 14.64
N SER A 368 18.73 -7.83 13.46
CA SER A 368 18.26 -6.69 12.69
C SER A 368 17.12 -5.98 13.42
N GLN A 369 17.00 -4.66 13.24
CA GLN A 369 15.85 -3.90 13.75
C GLN A 369 14.57 -4.11 12.92
N HIS A 370 14.65 -4.83 11.79
CA HIS A 370 13.53 -5.11 10.91
C HIS A 370 12.84 -6.42 11.36
N PRO A 371 11.60 -6.36 11.88
CA PRO A 371 10.91 -7.56 12.35
C PRO A 371 10.54 -8.47 11.19
N TRP A 372 10.71 -9.78 11.39
CA TRP A 372 10.22 -10.79 10.48
C TRP A 372 8.70 -10.91 10.56
N SER A 373 8.08 -11.45 9.54
CA SER A 373 6.65 -11.74 9.59
C SER A 373 6.31 -13.11 9.01
N LEU A 374 5.38 -13.79 9.70
CA LEU A 374 4.78 -15.04 9.26
C LEU A 374 3.32 -14.77 8.92
N GLY A 375 2.96 -15.01 7.65
CA GLY A 375 1.59 -14.91 7.16
C GLY A 375 1.00 -16.28 6.91
N VAL A 376 -0.27 -16.46 7.27
CA VAL A 376 -1.07 -17.66 6.93
C VAL A 376 -2.37 -17.19 6.32
N VAL A 377 -2.72 -17.79 5.17
CA VAL A 377 -3.94 -17.46 4.42
C VAL A 377 -4.66 -18.75 4.06
N TYR A 378 -5.96 -18.76 4.22
CA TYR A 378 -6.84 -19.80 3.73
C TYR A 378 -7.99 -19.19 2.93
N THR A 379 -8.33 -19.79 1.80
CA THR A 379 -9.47 -19.40 0.96
C THR A 379 -10.22 -20.64 0.48
N GLN A 380 -11.52 -20.60 0.59
CA GLN A 380 -12.44 -21.59 0.05
C GLN A 380 -13.26 -20.94 -1.05
N GLN A 381 -13.42 -21.64 -2.22
CA GLN A 381 -14.17 -21.12 -3.37
C GLN A 381 -15.17 -22.17 -3.84
N TRP A 382 -16.42 -21.77 -4.17
CA TRP A 382 -17.50 -22.60 -4.70
C TRP A 382 -17.86 -22.10 -6.09
N TRP A 383 -17.73 -22.97 -7.07
CA TRP A 383 -18.05 -22.68 -8.47
C TRP A 383 -19.28 -23.49 -8.90
N ASN A 384 -20.29 -22.83 -9.39
CA ASN A 384 -21.48 -23.43 -9.97
C ASN A 384 -21.61 -22.93 -11.40
N TYR A 385 -21.53 -23.85 -12.36
CA TYR A 385 -21.63 -23.52 -13.78
C TYR A 385 -23.10 -23.54 -14.23
N ASP A 386 -23.39 -22.86 -15.34
CA ASP A 386 -24.78 -22.65 -15.78
C ASP A 386 -25.35 -23.84 -16.58
N ALA A 387 -24.49 -24.53 -17.33
CA ALA A 387 -24.92 -25.67 -18.19
C ALA A 387 -23.82 -26.74 -18.25
N ALA A 388 -24.23 -27.92 -18.67
CA ALA A 388 -23.32 -29.01 -18.97
C ALA A 388 -22.49 -28.70 -20.21
N ASP A 389 -21.22 -29.10 -20.17
CA ASP A 389 -20.30 -29.00 -21.32
C ASP A 389 -20.44 -30.31 -22.15
N PRO A 390 -21.00 -30.23 -23.36
CA PRO A 390 -21.25 -31.43 -24.15
C PRO A 390 -19.97 -32.14 -24.61
N THR A 391 -18.85 -31.46 -24.58
CA THR A 391 -17.52 -32.06 -24.92
C THR A 391 -16.98 -32.94 -23.78
N VAL A 392 -17.37 -32.64 -22.55
CA VAL A 392 -17.01 -33.39 -21.34
C VAL A 392 -18.08 -34.36 -20.95
N ASP A 393 -19.23 -33.86 -20.52
CA ASP A 393 -20.42 -34.67 -20.20
C ASP A 393 -21.69 -33.82 -20.49
N PRO A 394 -22.50 -34.19 -21.49
CA PRO A 394 -23.69 -33.44 -21.89
C PRO A 394 -24.81 -33.43 -20.83
N THR A 395 -24.71 -34.27 -19.79
CA THR A 395 -25.75 -34.44 -18.78
C THR A 395 -25.42 -33.84 -17.43
N THR A 396 -24.15 -33.64 -17.14
CA THR A 396 -23.69 -33.20 -15.81
C THR A 396 -23.21 -31.76 -15.84
N ILE A 397 -23.91 -30.92 -15.09
CA ILE A 397 -23.47 -29.53 -14.86
C ILE A 397 -22.28 -29.52 -13.89
N ARG A 398 -21.19 -28.85 -14.27
CA ARG A 398 -19.97 -28.78 -13.50
C ARG A 398 -20.13 -27.99 -12.21
N THR A 399 -19.65 -28.55 -11.11
CA THR A 399 -19.45 -27.86 -9.83
C THR A 399 -18.02 -28.08 -9.35
N GLN A 400 -17.45 -27.08 -8.67
CA GLN A 400 -16.10 -27.18 -8.15
C GLN A 400 -16.00 -26.57 -6.75
N LEU A 401 -15.09 -27.14 -5.97
CA LEU A 401 -14.75 -26.71 -4.64
C LEU A 401 -13.23 -26.54 -4.56
N ASP A 402 -12.77 -25.31 -4.47
CA ASP A 402 -11.33 -24.99 -4.38
C ASP A 402 -10.96 -24.67 -2.94
N SER A 403 -9.91 -25.30 -2.44
CA SER A 403 -9.31 -25.05 -1.14
C SER A 403 -7.88 -24.59 -1.35
N ILE A 404 -7.56 -23.37 -0.90
CA ILE A 404 -6.26 -22.75 -1.09
C ILE A 404 -5.70 -22.39 0.27
N VAL A 405 -4.53 -22.90 0.61
CA VAL A 405 -3.79 -22.53 1.82
C VAL A 405 -2.40 -22.07 1.45
N SER A 406 -1.90 -21.04 2.10
CA SER A 406 -0.52 -20.58 1.94
C SER A 406 0.07 -20.08 3.27
N VAL A 407 1.35 -20.32 3.44
CA VAL A 407 2.17 -19.82 4.54
C VAL A 407 3.34 -19.08 3.93
N THR A 408 3.61 -17.87 4.41
CA THR A 408 4.71 -17.02 3.91
C THR A 408 5.52 -16.48 5.06
N LEU A 409 6.82 -16.75 5.04
CA LEU A 409 7.81 -16.11 5.89
C LEU A 409 8.45 -14.95 5.12
N SER A 410 8.42 -13.76 5.69
CA SER A 410 9.06 -12.57 5.14
C SER A 410 10.19 -12.12 6.04
N VAL A 411 11.38 -11.98 5.45
CA VAL A 411 12.62 -11.61 6.10
C VAL A 411 13.12 -10.30 5.48
N PRO A 412 12.87 -9.15 6.10
CA PRO A 412 13.37 -7.87 5.61
C PRO A 412 14.88 -7.78 5.81
N PHE A 413 15.63 -7.36 4.80
CA PHE A 413 17.04 -7.00 4.88
C PHE A 413 17.23 -5.54 5.23
N ASP A 414 16.35 -4.69 4.69
CA ASP A 414 16.27 -3.26 4.92
C ASP A 414 14.81 -2.77 4.76
N GLU A 415 14.59 -1.45 4.76
CA GLU A 415 13.26 -0.85 4.63
C GLU A 415 12.59 -1.14 3.26
N ARG A 416 13.37 -1.47 2.23
CA ARG A 416 12.92 -1.67 0.86
C ARG A 416 12.95 -3.11 0.40
N THR A 417 13.94 -3.88 0.86
CA THR A 417 14.25 -5.23 0.35
C THR A 417 13.80 -6.30 1.34
N THR A 418 12.97 -7.24 0.88
CA THR A 418 12.46 -8.34 1.71
C THR A 418 12.57 -9.65 0.96
N MET A 419 13.22 -10.65 1.55
CA MET A 419 13.17 -12.03 1.09
C MET A 419 11.84 -12.67 1.53
N ARG A 420 11.22 -13.45 0.65
CA ARG A 420 9.98 -14.17 0.92
C ARG A 420 10.15 -15.66 0.60
N LEU A 421 9.87 -16.49 1.60
CA LEU A 421 9.74 -17.93 1.44
C LEU A 421 8.27 -18.30 1.65
N SER A 422 7.66 -18.96 0.67
CA SER A 422 6.27 -19.37 0.79
C SER A 422 6.08 -20.84 0.42
N ALA A 423 5.11 -21.46 1.08
CA ALA A 423 4.62 -22.79 0.74
C ALA A 423 3.08 -22.75 0.70
N GLY A 424 2.47 -23.48 -0.21
CA GLY A 424 1.03 -23.50 -0.36
C GLY A 424 0.51 -24.77 -0.98
N ARG A 425 -0.78 -24.98 -0.88
CA ARG A 425 -1.52 -26.05 -1.54
C ARG A 425 -2.79 -25.48 -2.13
N PHE A 426 -3.05 -25.85 -3.38
CA PHE A 426 -4.29 -25.61 -4.08
C PHE A 426 -4.92 -26.95 -4.43
N ALA A 427 -6.02 -27.28 -3.82
CA ALA A 427 -6.79 -28.50 -4.09
C ALA A 427 -8.13 -28.11 -4.69
N ARG A 428 -8.47 -28.69 -5.84
CA ARG A 428 -9.77 -28.56 -6.50
C ARG A 428 -10.48 -29.90 -6.51
N GLY A 429 -11.62 -29.96 -5.80
CA GLY A 429 -12.62 -31.01 -5.97
C GLY A 429 -13.60 -30.64 -7.06
N SER A 430 -14.05 -31.62 -7.85
CA SER A 430 -15.09 -31.44 -8.87
C SER A 430 -15.95 -32.68 -9.00
N ASN A 431 -17.22 -32.48 -9.35
CA ASN A 431 -18.14 -33.60 -9.73
C ASN A 431 -17.77 -34.21 -11.10
N LEU A 432 -16.88 -33.57 -11.87
CA LEU A 432 -16.32 -34.08 -13.12
C LEU A 432 -14.82 -34.34 -12.95
N PRO A 433 -14.31 -35.55 -13.16
CA PRO A 433 -12.92 -35.92 -12.89
C PRO A 433 -11.91 -35.14 -13.71
N ASN A 434 -12.32 -34.59 -14.87
CA ASN A 434 -11.52 -33.73 -15.74
C ASN A 434 -10.94 -32.50 -15.04
N TYR A 435 -11.56 -32.03 -13.97
CA TYR A 435 -11.24 -30.76 -13.32
C TYR A 435 -10.70 -30.91 -11.91
N ALA A 436 -10.68 -32.13 -11.36
CA ALA A 436 -10.18 -32.38 -10.01
C ALA A 436 -8.66 -32.50 -10.01
N PHE A 437 -7.98 -31.69 -9.18
CA PHE A 437 -6.52 -31.73 -9.07
C PHE A 437 -6.02 -31.22 -7.71
N ASP A 438 -4.77 -31.55 -7.43
CA ASP A 438 -3.96 -31.01 -6.35
C ASP A 438 -2.69 -30.37 -6.90
N ASN A 439 -2.29 -29.24 -6.32
CA ASN A 439 -1.02 -28.59 -6.63
C ASN A 439 -0.38 -28.05 -5.34
N THR A 440 0.79 -28.56 -5.01
CA THR A 440 1.63 -28.03 -3.93
C THR A 440 2.66 -27.09 -4.52
N THR A 441 2.83 -25.94 -3.92
CA THR A 441 3.75 -24.91 -4.39
C THR A 441 4.75 -24.53 -3.30
N THR A 442 6.01 -24.31 -3.69
CA THR A 442 6.99 -23.62 -2.86
C THR A 442 7.62 -22.50 -3.67
N MET A 443 7.92 -21.38 -3.03
CA MET A 443 8.48 -20.22 -3.71
C MET A 443 9.48 -19.51 -2.81
N LEU A 444 10.62 -19.14 -3.39
CA LEU A 444 11.62 -18.27 -2.77
C LEU A 444 11.88 -17.10 -3.71
N GLY A 445 11.83 -15.91 -3.17
CA GLY A 445 12.07 -14.70 -3.97
C GLY A 445 12.36 -13.47 -3.12
N VAL A 446 12.59 -12.38 -3.82
CA VAL A 446 12.89 -11.07 -3.22
C VAL A 446 11.89 -10.05 -3.73
N SER A 447 11.35 -9.24 -2.83
CA SER A 447 10.58 -8.05 -3.16
C SER A 447 11.39 -6.80 -2.85
N TRP A 448 11.18 -5.79 -3.68
CA TRP A 448 11.76 -4.47 -3.55
C TRP A 448 10.67 -3.41 -3.61
N ARG A 449 10.64 -2.50 -2.62
CA ARG A 449 9.70 -1.37 -2.52
C ARG A 449 10.37 -0.07 -2.96
N PHE A 450 9.65 0.76 -3.66
CA PHE A 450 10.12 2.04 -4.17
C PHE A 450 9.06 3.14 -3.97
#